data_4cb0b87414bc6d42993d5d4f4b2a0582
#
_entry.id   4cb0b87414bc6d42993d5d4f4b2a0582
#
_cell.length_a   1.000
_cell.length_b   1.000
_cell.length_c   1.000
_cell.angle_alpha   90.00
_cell.angle_beta   90.00
_cell.angle_gamma   90.00
#
_symmetry.space_group_name_H-M   'P 1'
#
loop_
_entity.id
_entity.type
_entity.pdbx_description
1 polymer ?
#
loop_
_entity_poly.entity_id
_entity_poly.type
_entity_poly.pdbx_seq_one_letter_code
_entity_poly.pdbx_strand_id
1 'polypeptide(L)'
;MHIKKCFTAIFISSAFLSAGLVNSHAAEAPVQQQKVAKPNVVILATGGTIAGSAASNTQMTGYKAGALGIDVLLQAVPEIHKVANVKGEQISNIGSESMNNKIWLKLAKRINELLAKPDVDGIVITHGTDTLEETAYFLNLVTKSDKPVVIIGAMRPATAISADGPVNILNAVNLAASKDAKGRGVLIAMNDNIN
;
A
#
# COMPACT_ATOMS: atom_id res chain seq x y z
N MET A 1 -66.57 9.22 72.11
CA MET A 1 -66.08 7.87 71.93
C MET A 1 -64.57 7.91 71.86
N HIS A 2 -63.89 7.41 72.89
CA HIS A 2 -62.45 7.68 73.18
C HIS A 2 -61.54 6.74 72.43
N ILE A 3 -60.53 7.29 71.75
CA ILE A 3 -59.43 6.46 71.23
C ILE A 3 -58.16 6.89 71.94
N LYS A 4 -57.62 5.95 72.69
CA LYS A 4 -56.39 6.10 73.44
C LYS A 4 -55.13 5.98 72.49
N LYS A 5 -54.26 6.96 72.60
CA LYS A 5 -52.95 6.93 71.91
C LYS A 5 -52.00 6.03 72.73
N CYS A 6 -51.36 5.08 72.09
CA CYS A 6 -50.25 4.35 72.62
C CYS A 6 -48.96 4.82 71.95
N PHE A 7 -48.07 5.41 72.72
CA PHE A 7 -46.71 5.81 72.29
C PHE A 7 -45.76 4.64 72.59
N THR A 8 -45.16 4.09 71.61
CA THR A 8 -44.01 3.14 71.77
C THR A 8 -42.76 3.83 71.29
N ALA A 9 -41.83 4.06 72.20
CA ALA A 9 -40.51 4.63 71.93
C ALA A 9 -39.61 3.49 71.39
N ILE A 10 -39.07 3.68 70.20
CA ILE A 10 -38.05 2.81 69.61
C ILE A 10 -36.69 3.48 69.76
N PHE A 11 -35.82 2.83 70.53
CA PHE A 11 -34.40 3.19 70.59
C PHE A 11 -33.70 2.76 69.32
N ILE A 12 -33.14 3.72 68.55
CA ILE A 12 -32.30 3.47 67.40
C ILE A 12 -30.83 3.45 67.86
N SER A 13 -30.24 2.29 67.94
CA SER A 13 -28.81 2.11 68.16
C SER A 13 -28.07 2.35 66.85
N SER A 14 -27.28 3.41 66.82
CA SER A 14 -26.43 3.76 65.65
C SER A 14 -25.16 2.91 65.64
N ALA A 15 -25.16 1.90 64.80
CA ALA A 15 -23.91 1.19 64.45
C ALA A 15 -23.19 1.91 63.31
N PHE A 16 -22.03 2.49 63.60
CA PHE A 16 -21.13 3.03 62.55
C PHE A 16 -20.51 1.89 61.77
N LEU A 17 -20.96 1.71 60.55
CA LEU A 17 -20.33 0.80 59.60
C LEU A 17 -19.28 1.62 58.79
N SER A 18 -18.01 1.45 59.13
CA SER A 18 -16.91 1.99 58.34
C SER A 18 -16.81 1.23 57.04
N ALA A 19 -17.34 1.80 55.94
CA ALA A 19 -17.15 1.30 54.61
C ALA A 19 -15.70 1.58 54.15
N GLY A 20 -14.85 0.55 54.21
CA GLY A 20 -13.53 0.57 53.56
C GLY A 20 -13.70 0.67 52.06
N LEU A 21 -13.23 1.79 51.47
CA LEU A 21 -13.08 1.94 50.02
C LEU A 21 -12.04 0.96 49.51
N VAL A 22 -12.45 -0.18 49.02
CA VAL A 22 -11.59 -1.10 48.26
C VAL A 22 -11.38 -0.49 46.89
N ASN A 23 -10.23 0.20 46.69
CA ASN A 23 -9.79 0.64 45.39
C ASN A 23 -9.43 -0.60 44.56
N SER A 24 -10.39 -1.15 43.83
CA SER A 24 -10.12 -2.19 42.84
C SER A 24 -9.44 -1.55 41.62
N HIS A 25 -8.09 -1.49 41.64
CA HIS A 25 -7.33 -1.31 40.42
C HIS A 25 -7.58 -2.56 39.57
N ALA A 26 -8.52 -2.45 38.63
CA ALA A 26 -8.61 -3.39 37.54
C ALA A 26 -7.30 -3.25 36.74
N ALA A 27 -6.40 -4.21 36.86
CA ALA A 27 -5.23 -4.31 36.00
C ALA A 27 -5.76 -4.49 34.57
N GLU A 28 -5.63 -3.46 33.74
CA GLU A 28 -5.88 -3.58 32.31
C GLU A 28 -4.94 -4.66 31.77
N ALA A 29 -5.52 -5.75 31.31
CA ALA A 29 -4.76 -6.79 30.61
C ALA A 29 -4.09 -6.16 29.40
N PRO A 30 -2.80 -6.48 29.12
CA PRO A 30 -2.10 -5.92 27.97
C PRO A 30 -2.87 -6.28 26.71
N VAL A 31 -3.34 -5.26 25.98
CA VAL A 31 -3.94 -5.42 24.65
C VAL A 31 -2.86 -6.03 23.77
N GLN A 32 -2.96 -7.32 23.50
CA GLN A 32 -2.12 -7.98 22.52
C GLN A 32 -2.44 -7.37 21.15
N GLN A 33 -1.61 -6.45 20.69
CA GLN A 33 -1.65 -5.99 19.30
C GLN A 33 -1.40 -7.20 18.41
N GLN A 34 -2.49 -7.75 17.85
CA GLN A 34 -2.37 -8.76 16.80
C GLN A 34 -1.57 -8.13 15.67
N LYS A 35 -0.39 -8.68 15.42
CA LYS A 35 0.47 -8.27 14.31
C LYS A 35 -0.27 -8.59 13.01
N VAL A 36 -0.97 -7.61 12.46
CA VAL A 36 -1.66 -7.75 11.17
C VAL A 36 -0.61 -8.16 10.14
N ALA A 37 -0.85 -9.27 9.45
CA ALA A 37 0.05 -9.73 8.40
C ALA A 37 0.11 -8.67 7.30
N LYS A 38 1.32 -8.34 6.84
CA LYS A 38 1.52 -7.40 5.75
C LYS A 38 0.96 -7.98 4.46
N PRO A 39 0.30 -7.16 3.62
CA PRO A 39 -0.13 -7.60 2.29
C PRO A 39 1.06 -7.94 1.41
N ASN A 40 0.84 -8.83 0.45
CA ASN A 40 1.84 -9.26 -0.52
C ASN A 40 1.63 -8.50 -1.84
N VAL A 41 2.60 -7.69 -2.22
CA VAL A 41 2.58 -6.88 -3.45
C VAL A 41 3.66 -7.36 -4.40
N VAL A 42 3.32 -7.54 -5.67
CA VAL A 42 4.29 -7.86 -6.72
C VAL A 42 4.50 -6.64 -7.62
N ILE A 43 5.76 -6.25 -7.83
CA ILE A 43 6.14 -5.16 -8.74
C ILE A 43 6.60 -5.77 -10.06
N LEU A 44 5.92 -5.41 -11.15
CA LEU A 44 6.22 -5.81 -12.52
C LEU A 44 6.92 -4.66 -13.24
N ALA A 45 8.20 -4.81 -13.56
CA ALA A 45 8.99 -3.76 -14.20
C ALA A 45 9.00 -3.91 -15.72
N THR A 46 8.65 -2.83 -16.44
CA THR A 46 8.70 -2.79 -17.89
C THR A 46 9.85 -1.94 -18.45
N GLY A 47 10.46 -1.10 -17.61
CA GLY A 47 11.52 -0.17 -17.98
C GLY A 47 11.10 1.28 -17.76
N GLY A 48 11.29 2.14 -18.76
CA GLY A 48 10.97 3.56 -18.71
C GLY A 48 12.03 4.41 -18.00
N THR A 49 11.70 5.68 -17.82
CA THR A 49 12.53 6.69 -17.13
C THR A 49 12.78 6.33 -15.68
N ILE A 50 11.79 5.73 -15.00
CA ILE A 50 11.89 5.28 -13.61
C ILE A 50 13.03 4.27 -13.40
N ALA A 51 13.40 3.55 -14.45
CA ALA A 51 14.55 2.63 -14.52
C ALA A 51 15.68 3.19 -15.42
N GLY A 52 15.67 4.51 -15.64
CA GLY A 52 16.63 5.19 -16.49
C GLY A 52 17.97 5.41 -15.80
N SER A 53 19.06 5.35 -16.58
CA SER A 53 20.43 5.65 -16.12
C SER A 53 21.09 6.66 -17.01
N ALA A 54 21.63 7.72 -16.40
CA ALA A 54 22.42 8.77 -17.02
C ALA A 54 23.90 8.64 -16.63
N ALA A 55 24.78 9.31 -17.38
CA ALA A 55 26.23 9.32 -17.11
C ALA A 55 26.59 10.11 -15.84
N SER A 56 25.77 11.09 -15.44
CA SER A 56 25.94 11.84 -14.20
C SER A 56 24.58 12.06 -13.51
N ASN A 57 24.61 12.33 -12.20
CA ASN A 57 23.41 12.57 -11.41
C ASN A 57 22.74 13.94 -11.68
N THR A 58 23.39 14.83 -12.40
CA THR A 58 22.82 16.11 -12.84
C THR A 58 22.27 16.07 -14.26
N GLN A 59 22.48 14.96 -14.98
CA GLN A 59 22.00 14.78 -16.35
C GLN A 59 20.52 14.34 -16.34
N MET A 60 19.63 15.18 -16.88
CA MET A 60 18.17 14.94 -16.92
C MET A 60 17.68 14.50 -18.29
N THR A 61 18.50 14.62 -19.33
CA THR A 61 18.16 14.26 -20.73
C THR A 61 19.24 13.39 -21.34
N GLY A 62 18.92 12.66 -22.42
CA GLY A 62 19.87 11.78 -23.10
C GLY A 62 20.33 10.59 -22.24
N TYR A 63 19.55 10.21 -21.23
CA TYR A 63 19.76 9.01 -20.45
C TYR A 63 19.22 7.76 -21.17
N LYS A 64 19.68 6.58 -20.76
CA LYS A 64 19.16 5.30 -21.27
C LYS A 64 17.97 4.85 -20.43
N ALA A 65 16.77 4.90 -21.01
CA ALA A 65 15.55 4.37 -20.37
C ALA A 65 15.63 2.84 -20.17
N GLY A 66 15.05 2.32 -19.10
CA GLY A 66 15.01 0.88 -18.81
C GLY A 66 16.38 0.25 -18.57
N ALA A 67 17.41 1.04 -18.24
CA ALA A 67 18.76 0.52 -18.04
C ALA A 67 18.95 -0.27 -16.74
N LEU A 68 18.15 0.04 -15.72
CA LEU A 68 18.22 -0.60 -14.40
C LEU A 68 17.19 -1.70 -14.27
N GLY A 69 17.59 -2.81 -13.65
CA GLY A 69 16.69 -3.89 -13.33
C GLY A 69 15.84 -3.61 -12.09
N ILE A 70 14.77 -4.41 -11.93
CA ILE A 70 13.85 -4.27 -10.80
C ILE A 70 14.53 -4.34 -9.43
N ASP A 71 15.55 -5.17 -9.27
CA ASP A 71 16.25 -5.34 -7.99
C ASP A 71 16.91 -4.04 -7.53
N VAL A 72 17.46 -3.24 -8.47
CA VAL A 72 18.05 -1.93 -8.18
C VAL A 72 16.98 -0.95 -7.71
N LEU A 73 15.80 -0.98 -8.34
CA LEU A 73 14.68 -0.12 -7.96
C LEU A 73 14.17 -0.46 -6.55
N LEU A 74 14.07 -1.75 -6.21
CA LEU A 74 13.64 -2.19 -4.87
C LEU A 74 14.66 -1.81 -3.79
N GLN A 75 15.96 -1.95 -4.09
CA GLN A 75 17.03 -1.56 -3.16
C GLN A 75 17.06 -0.05 -2.88
N ALA A 76 16.62 0.77 -3.84
CA ALA A 76 16.55 2.22 -3.66
C ALA A 76 15.42 2.67 -2.72
N VAL A 77 14.45 1.79 -2.37
CA VAL A 77 13.28 2.14 -1.55
C VAL A 77 13.02 1.07 -0.49
N PRO A 78 13.91 0.89 0.49
CA PRO A 78 13.73 -0.14 1.53
C PRO A 78 12.48 0.05 2.39
N GLU A 79 11.92 1.27 2.42
CA GLU A 79 10.70 1.63 3.15
C GLU A 79 9.47 0.83 2.71
N ILE A 80 9.41 0.35 1.47
CA ILE A 80 8.30 -0.47 0.96
C ILE A 80 8.10 -1.73 1.80
N HIS A 81 9.18 -2.28 2.37
CA HIS A 81 9.11 -3.47 3.23
C HIS A 81 8.47 -3.19 4.60
N LYS A 82 8.30 -1.92 5.00
CA LYS A 82 7.51 -1.56 6.18
C LYS A 82 6.01 -1.69 5.91
N VAL A 83 5.60 -1.50 4.65
CA VAL A 83 4.20 -1.48 4.19
C VAL A 83 3.72 -2.86 3.77
N ALA A 84 4.49 -3.57 2.94
CA ALA A 84 4.10 -4.82 2.30
C ALA A 84 5.27 -5.82 2.23
N ASN A 85 4.96 -7.10 2.02
CA ASN A 85 5.92 -8.08 1.53
C ASN A 85 6.02 -7.89 0.01
N VAL A 86 7.17 -7.38 -0.46
CA VAL A 86 7.33 -7.00 -1.87
C VAL A 86 8.24 -7.98 -2.59
N LYS A 87 7.82 -8.37 -3.81
CA LYS A 87 8.62 -9.13 -4.78
C LYS A 87 8.66 -8.37 -6.10
N GLY A 88 9.79 -8.42 -6.81
CA GLY A 88 9.95 -7.81 -8.13
C GLY A 88 10.06 -8.86 -9.22
N GLU A 89 9.48 -8.57 -10.40
CA GLU A 89 9.63 -9.37 -11.61
C GLU A 89 9.91 -8.46 -12.80
N GLN A 90 10.90 -8.82 -13.62
CA GLN A 90 11.21 -8.07 -14.85
C GLN A 90 10.37 -8.60 -16.02
N ILE A 91 9.55 -7.75 -16.60
CA ILE A 91 8.73 -8.06 -17.79
C ILE A 91 9.46 -7.69 -19.07
N SER A 92 10.01 -6.47 -19.11
CA SER A 92 10.82 -5.93 -20.20
C SER A 92 11.75 -4.82 -19.66
N ASN A 93 12.71 -4.36 -20.50
CA ASN A 93 13.64 -3.26 -20.21
C ASN A 93 13.66 -2.30 -21.39
N ILE A 94 12.56 -1.58 -21.60
CA ILE A 94 12.40 -0.69 -22.76
C ILE A 94 12.05 0.74 -22.32
N GLY A 95 12.27 1.72 -23.19
CA GLY A 95 11.53 2.97 -23.15
C GLY A 95 10.07 2.72 -23.61
N SER A 96 9.12 3.47 -23.06
CA SER A 96 7.70 3.20 -23.36
C SER A 96 7.30 3.52 -24.81
N GLU A 97 8.06 4.35 -25.50
CA GLU A 97 7.92 4.56 -26.95
C GLU A 97 8.08 3.25 -27.77
N SER A 98 8.75 2.26 -27.19
CA SER A 98 8.95 0.92 -27.79
C SER A 98 7.93 -0.12 -27.29
N MET A 99 6.89 0.31 -26.56
CA MET A 99 5.81 -0.59 -26.13
C MET A 99 5.08 -1.18 -27.32
N ASN A 100 4.70 -2.44 -27.21
CA ASN A 100 4.05 -3.18 -28.29
C ASN A 100 3.13 -4.28 -27.76
N ASN A 101 2.29 -4.81 -28.67
CA ASN A 101 1.28 -5.82 -28.33
C ASN A 101 1.87 -7.07 -27.62
N LYS A 102 3.10 -7.50 -28.01
CA LYS A 102 3.74 -8.68 -27.39
C LYS A 102 4.02 -8.44 -25.91
N ILE A 103 4.49 -7.23 -25.56
CA ILE A 103 4.78 -6.87 -24.17
C ILE A 103 3.47 -6.66 -23.40
N TRP A 104 2.48 -5.99 -23.98
CA TRP A 104 1.16 -5.83 -23.37
C TRP A 104 0.50 -7.15 -23.05
N LEU A 105 0.49 -8.10 -23.99
CA LEU A 105 -0.09 -9.43 -23.77
C LEU A 105 0.68 -10.23 -22.71
N LYS A 106 2.03 -10.14 -22.70
CA LYS A 106 2.86 -10.76 -21.65
C LYS A 106 2.53 -10.18 -20.28
N LEU A 107 2.43 -8.85 -20.19
CA LEU A 107 2.11 -8.14 -18.94
C LEU A 107 0.71 -8.51 -18.44
N ALA A 108 -0.32 -8.42 -19.29
CA ALA A 108 -1.69 -8.75 -18.95
C ALA A 108 -1.86 -10.21 -18.50
N LYS A 109 -1.21 -11.16 -19.20
CA LYS A 109 -1.20 -12.57 -18.82
C LYS A 109 -0.59 -12.73 -17.43
N ARG A 110 0.59 -12.11 -17.18
CA ARG A 110 1.27 -12.22 -15.89
C ARG A 110 0.48 -11.61 -14.74
N ILE A 111 -0.14 -10.46 -14.95
CA ILE A 111 -1.02 -9.82 -13.96
C ILE A 111 -2.17 -10.78 -13.58
N ASN A 112 -2.89 -11.32 -14.57
CA ASN A 112 -4.02 -12.21 -14.29
C ASN A 112 -3.59 -13.52 -13.59
N GLU A 113 -2.43 -14.09 -13.95
CA GLU A 113 -1.84 -15.24 -13.26
C GLU A 113 -1.52 -14.95 -11.79
N LEU A 114 -0.97 -13.77 -11.50
CA LEU A 114 -0.60 -13.37 -10.14
C LEU A 114 -1.86 -13.06 -9.31
N LEU A 115 -2.79 -12.30 -9.85
CA LEU A 115 -4.00 -11.91 -9.12
C LEU A 115 -4.95 -13.09 -8.85
N ALA A 116 -4.85 -14.18 -9.62
CA ALA A 116 -5.58 -15.42 -9.34
C ALA A 116 -5.03 -16.17 -8.10
N LYS A 117 -3.82 -15.85 -7.64
CA LYS A 117 -3.23 -16.47 -6.45
C LYS A 117 -3.80 -15.87 -5.18
N PRO A 118 -4.15 -16.68 -4.16
CA PRO A 118 -4.67 -16.17 -2.89
C PRO A 118 -3.64 -15.37 -2.07
N ASP A 119 -2.36 -15.64 -2.27
CA ASP A 119 -1.24 -15.03 -1.58
C ASP A 119 -0.68 -13.76 -2.26
N VAL A 120 -1.34 -13.22 -3.27
CA VAL A 120 -1.03 -11.93 -3.89
C VAL A 120 -2.18 -10.97 -3.63
N ASP A 121 -1.91 -9.84 -2.99
CA ASP A 121 -2.92 -8.85 -2.59
C ASP A 121 -3.01 -7.67 -3.57
N GLY A 122 -1.92 -7.33 -4.26
CA GLY A 122 -1.89 -6.23 -5.22
C GLY A 122 -0.70 -6.28 -6.17
N ILE A 123 -0.80 -5.52 -7.25
CA ILE A 123 0.24 -5.39 -8.29
C ILE A 123 0.64 -3.91 -8.42
N VAL A 124 1.94 -3.66 -8.56
CA VAL A 124 2.49 -2.38 -9.02
C VAL A 124 3.19 -2.61 -10.36
N ILE A 125 3.08 -1.68 -11.29
CA ILE A 125 3.75 -1.73 -12.58
C ILE A 125 4.61 -0.48 -12.71
N THR A 126 5.93 -0.65 -12.88
CA THR A 126 6.80 0.49 -13.26
C THR A 126 6.87 0.59 -14.79
N HIS A 127 6.64 1.79 -15.31
CA HIS A 127 6.46 2.04 -16.74
C HIS A 127 7.12 3.36 -17.16
N GLY A 128 7.31 3.57 -18.45
CA GLY A 128 7.69 4.87 -18.99
C GLY A 128 6.46 5.72 -19.27
N THR A 129 6.63 7.04 -19.28
CA THR A 129 5.50 7.98 -19.31
C THR A 129 4.90 8.22 -20.71
N ASP A 130 5.59 7.85 -21.79
CA ASP A 130 5.12 8.14 -23.17
C ASP A 130 3.84 7.37 -23.54
N THR A 131 3.66 6.15 -23.00
CA THR A 131 2.50 5.28 -23.29
C THR A 131 1.92 4.67 -22.02
N LEU A 132 2.03 5.38 -20.89
CA LEU A 132 1.57 4.90 -19.60
C LEU A 132 0.03 4.78 -19.57
N GLU A 133 -0.66 5.79 -20.04
CA GLU A 133 -2.13 5.84 -20.03
C GLU A 133 -2.73 4.80 -20.96
N GLU A 134 -2.14 4.55 -22.14
CA GLU A 134 -2.62 3.50 -23.05
C GLU A 134 -2.44 2.11 -22.42
N THR A 135 -1.29 1.89 -21.75
CA THR A 135 -1.04 0.64 -21.02
C THR A 135 -2.01 0.49 -19.86
N ALA A 136 -2.26 1.55 -19.09
CA ALA A 136 -3.23 1.54 -18.00
C ALA A 136 -4.64 1.22 -18.51
N TYR A 137 -5.09 1.89 -19.57
CA TYR A 137 -6.39 1.66 -20.17
C TYR A 137 -6.55 0.24 -20.70
N PHE A 138 -5.56 -0.26 -21.45
CA PHE A 138 -5.56 -1.64 -21.94
C PHE A 138 -5.68 -2.64 -20.78
N LEU A 139 -4.87 -2.49 -19.75
CA LEU A 139 -4.87 -3.38 -18.58
C LEU A 139 -6.21 -3.31 -17.83
N ASN A 140 -6.81 -2.13 -17.74
CA ASN A 140 -8.12 -1.95 -17.11
C ASN A 140 -9.23 -2.76 -17.80
N LEU A 141 -9.14 -2.91 -19.13
CA LEU A 141 -10.11 -3.70 -19.92
C LEU A 141 -9.91 -5.23 -19.78
N VAL A 142 -8.69 -5.69 -19.50
CA VAL A 142 -8.35 -7.13 -19.57
C VAL A 142 -8.01 -7.77 -18.21
N THR A 143 -7.91 -6.99 -17.14
CA THR A 143 -7.68 -7.51 -15.79
C THR A 143 -8.96 -8.16 -15.26
N LYS A 144 -8.84 -9.42 -14.77
CA LYS A 144 -9.96 -10.26 -14.34
C LYS A 144 -10.11 -10.35 -12.80
N SER A 145 -9.66 -9.33 -12.08
CA SER A 145 -9.66 -9.33 -10.63
C SER A 145 -10.02 -7.95 -10.10
N ASP A 146 -10.60 -7.91 -8.91
CA ASP A 146 -10.87 -6.68 -8.16
C ASP A 146 -9.71 -6.27 -7.24
N LYS A 147 -8.63 -7.07 -7.18
CA LYS A 147 -7.42 -6.71 -6.42
C LYS A 147 -6.73 -5.50 -7.06
N PRO A 148 -6.10 -4.61 -6.25
CA PRO A 148 -5.46 -3.40 -6.74
C PRO A 148 -4.38 -3.66 -7.81
N VAL A 149 -4.43 -2.90 -8.88
CA VAL A 149 -3.38 -2.79 -9.89
C VAL A 149 -3.01 -1.32 -10.03
N VAL A 150 -1.76 -0.97 -9.78
CA VAL A 150 -1.28 0.42 -9.80
C VAL A 150 -0.14 0.53 -10.80
N ILE A 151 -0.25 1.44 -11.76
CA ILE A 151 0.82 1.74 -12.71
C ILE A 151 1.44 3.10 -12.40
N ILE A 152 2.77 3.17 -12.49
CA ILE A 152 3.56 4.37 -12.19
C ILE A 152 4.68 4.57 -13.21
N GLY A 153 5.13 5.81 -13.29
CA GLY A 153 6.34 6.20 -13.99
C GLY A 153 7.19 7.15 -13.15
N ALA A 154 8.17 7.78 -13.80
CA ALA A 154 8.94 8.88 -13.23
C ALA A 154 9.31 9.87 -14.33
N MET A 155 9.45 11.14 -13.97
CA MET A 155 9.86 12.20 -14.90
C MET A 155 11.39 12.36 -14.96
N ARG A 156 12.10 11.85 -13.97
CA ARG A 156 13.57 11.92 -13.87
C ARG A 156 14.18 10.53 -13.76
N PRO A 157 15.34 10.29 -14.43
CA PRO A 157 16.00 8.98 -14.38
C PRO A 157 16.40 8.61 -12.96
N ALA A 158 16.45 7.31 -12.67
CA ALA A 158 16.75 6.80 -11.34
C ALA A 158 18.10 7.29 -10.77
N THR A 159 19.06 7.60 -11.65
CA THR A 159 20.39 8.13 -11.27
C THR A 159 20.39 9.63 -10.97
N ALA A 160 19.29 10.35 -11.24
CA ALA A 160 19.21 11.78 -11.00
C ALA A 160 19.23 12.09 -9.49
N ILE A 161 19.93 13.16 -9.09
CA ILE A 161 19.94 13.62 -7.69
C ILE A 161 18.55 13.96 -7.15
N SER A 162 17.62 14.33 -8.04
CA SER A 162 16.23 14.68 -7.74
C SER A 162 15.24 13.62 -8.29
N ALA A 163 15.65 12.34 -8.39
CA ALA A 163 14.80 11.28 -8.90
C ALA A 163 13.48 11.22 -8.13
N ASP A 164 12.36 11.17 -8.87
CA ASP A 164 11.00 11.06 -8.34
C ASP A 164 10.50 9.60 -8.28
N GLY A 165 11.22 8.68 -8.96
CA GLY A 165 10.89 7.25 -8.97
C GLY A 165 10.74 6.62 -7.58
N PRO A 166 11.66 6.83 -6.63
CA PRO A 166 11.59 6.24 -5.30
C PRO A 166 10.30 6.56 -4.55
N VAL A 167 9.87 7.82 -4.51
CA VAL A 167 8.63 8.21 -3.84
C VAL A 167 7.41 7.67 -4.57
N ASN A 168 7.42 7.65 -5.91
CA ASN A 168 6.33 7.07 -6.70
C ASN A 168 6.18 5.56 -6.44
N ILE A 169 7.29 4.81 -6.30
CA ILE A 169 7.26 3.38 -5.93
C ILE A 169 6.66 3.21 -4.53
N LEU A 170 7.08 4.01 -3.55
CA LEU A 170 6.56 3.92 -2.19
C LEU A 170 5.04 4.19 -2.16
N ASN A 171 4.58 5.24 -2.82
CA ASN A 171 3.17 5.61 -2.92
C ASN A 171 2.35 4.52 -3.60
N ALA A 172 2.87 3.93 -4.69
CA ALA A 172 2.21 2.85 -5.40
C ALA A 172 2.10 1.56 -4.57
N VAL A 173 3.13 1.21 -3.80
CA VAL A 173 3.07 0.05 -2.90
C VAL A 173 2.06 0.29 -1.78
N ASN A 174 2.01 1.49 -1.20
CA ASN A 174 0.98 1.87 -0.22
C ASN A 174 -0.43 1.72 -0.80
N LEU A 175 -0.64 2.22 -2.03
CA LEU A 175 -1.94 2.14 -2.70
C LEU A 175 -2.31 0.70 -3.04
N ALA A 176 -1.38 -0.09 -3.60
CA ALA A 176 -1.61 -1.50 -3.94
C ALA A 176 -1.84 -2.39 -2.70
N ALA A 177 -1.35 -1.97 -1.54
CA ALA A 177 -1.56 -2.63 -0.25
C ALA A 177 -2.87 -2.22 0.44
N SER A 178 -3.54 -1.15 -0.05
CA SER A 178 -4.76 -0.60 0.56
C SER A 178 -6.01 -1.39 0.13
N LYS A 179 -6.86 -1.68 1.10
CA LYS A 179 -8.18 -2.26 0.84
C LYS A 179 -9.10 -1.31 0.08
N ASP A 180 -8.89 0.00 0.21
CA ASP A 180 -9.72 1.04 -0.43
C ASP A 180 -9.46 1.13 -1.95
N ALA A 181 -8.34 0.60 -2.43
CA ALA A 181 -8.01 0.51 -3.85
C ALA A 181 -8.68 -0.69 -4.55
N LYS A 182 -9.30 -1.61 -3.80
CA LYS A 182 -9.96 -2.79 -4.34
C LYS A 182 -11.20 -2.40 -5.17
N GLY A 183 -11.35 -3.03 -6.34
CA GLY A 183 -12.50 -2.82 -7.23
C GLY A 183 -12.48 -1.49 -7.99
N ARG A 184 -11.35 -0.76 -7.97
CA ARG A 184 -11.20 0.53 -8.66
C ARG A 184 -10.57 0.43 -10.06
N GLY A 185 -10.35 -0.79 -10.56
CA GLY A 185 -9.67 -1.00 -11.83
C GLY A 185 -8.16 -0.77 -11.73
N VAL A 186 -7.55 -0.33 -12.83
CA VAL A 186 -6.12 0.02 -12.88
C VAL A 186 -5.96 1.50 -12.58
N LEU A 187 -5.22 1.80 -11.52
CA LEU A 187 -4.97 3.15 -11.03
C LEU A 187 -3.62 3.66 -11.52
N ILE A 188 -3.55 4.92 -11.92
CA ILE A 188 -2.29 5.63 -12.21
C ILE A 188 -1.93 6.45 -10.97
N ALA A 189 -0.75 6.21 -10.38
CA ALA A 189 -0.28 6.96 -9.22
C ALA A 189 1.03 7.68 -9.58
N MET A 190 0.96 9.00 -9.77
CA MET A 190 2.12 9.85 -10.09
C MET A 190 1.98 11.23 -9.48
N ASN A 191 3.10 11.84 -9.09
CA ASN A 191 3.15 13.20 -8.55
C ASN A 191 2.14 13.42 -7.41
N ASP A 192 2.06 12.45 -6.49
CA ASP A 192 1.14 12.43 -5.34
C ASP A 192 -0.36 12.48 -5.70
N ASN A 193 -0.71 12.20 -6.96
CA ASN A 193 -2.08 12.07 -7.43
C ASN A 193 -2.40 10.62 -7.82
N ILE A 194 -3.68 10.27 -7.67
CA ILE A 194 -4.25 8.98 -8.07
C ILE A 194 -5.33 9.26 -9.11
N ASN A 195 -5.22 8.62 -10.29
CA ASN A 195 -6.15 8.73 -11.40
C ASN A 195 -6.64 7.34 -11.81
#